data_e8464eed2d5c6147d8631d63b61f0abe
#
_entry.id   e8464eed2d5c6147d8631d63b61f0abe
#
_cell.length_a   1.000
_cell.length_b   1.000
_cell.length_c   1.000
_cell.angle_alpha   90.00
_cell.angle_beta   90.00
_cell.angle_gamma   90.00
#
_symmetry.space_group_name_H-M   'P 1'
#
loop_
_entity.id
_entity.type
_entity.pdbx_description
1 polymer ?
#
loop_
_entity_poly.entity_id
_entity_poly.type
_entity_poly.pdbx_seq_one_letter_code
_entity_poly.pdbx_strand_id
1 'polypeptide(L)'
;MCISDRYILDAGTLLGAVRHKGFIPWDDDIDVRMLRDDYEKFCVVANKELPETMFFQNYKNDKGYPWMYSKIRMKGTKAVRIGQDRLNMEEGIYMDIFPCDGVPDDNKKKKKHNRLAKIYRKILYARIGKYSCDKWYERLWWSLVCVIPRSYVYKQSDKLVKKYTEHNCKRVGTIGWHELPDVNGFLNGYFTDLTEVEFEGHMFYAPRDWDGFLTYSFGKDYMQLPPVEQRFKDPGLVEFNLGDNF
;
A
#
# COMPACT_ATOMS: atom_id res chain seq x y z
N MET A 1 9.58 7.45 22.10
CA MET A 1 9.84 7.64 20.67
C MET A 1 8.95 8.79 20.21
N CYS A 2 9.49 9.99 20.02
CA CYS A 2 8.74 11.12 19.48
C CYS A 2 8.73 10.99 17.96
N ILE A 3 7.90 10.13 17.44
CA ILE A 3 7.64 10.07 16.00
C ILE A 3 6.49 11.02 15.75
N SER A 4 6.80 12.21 15.25
CA SER A 4 5.81 13.17 14.76
C SER A 4 5.27 12.77 13.39
N ASP A 5 5.43 11.50 13.03
CA ASP A 5 5.02 10.98 11.73
C ASP A 5 3.51 10.76 11.77
N ARG A 6 2.80 11.55 10.98
CA ARG A 6 1.36 11.43 10.86
C ARG A 6 1.03 10.28 9.92
N TYR A 7 0.34 9.30 10.43
CA TYR A 7 -0.25 8.21 9.66
C TYR A 7 -1.73 8.11 9.95
N ILE A 8 -2.44 7.39 9.12
CA ILE A 8 -3.81 6.93 9.39
C ILE A 8 -3.90 5.44 9.11
N LEU A 9 -4.76 4.74 9.85
CA LEU A 9 -5.23 3.44 9.43
C LEU A 9 -5.95 3.59 8.09
N ASP A 10 -5.78 2.62 7.18
CA ASP A 10 -6.31 2.68 5.83
C ASP A 10 -7.17 1.47 5.49
N ALA A 11 -7.90 1.54 4.43
CA ALA A 11 -8.63 0.43 3.80
C ALA A 11 -9.41 -0.46 4.79
N GLY A 12 -9.21 -1.78 4.72
CA GLY A 12 -9.82 -2.77 5.59
C GLY A 12 -9.49 -2.56 7.05
N THR A 13 -8.28 -2.14 7.37
CA THR A 13 -7.83 -1.88 8.74
C THR A 13 -8.63 -0.76 9.42
N LEU A 14 -8.86 0.37 8.73
CA LEU A 14 -9.70 1.44 9.26
C LEU A 14 -11.17 1.00 9.38
N LEU A 15 -11.69 0.29 8.39
CA LEU A 15 -13.04 -0.26 8.45
C LEU A 15 -13.19 -1.25 9.61
N GLY A 16 -12.18 -2.07 9.85
CA GLY A 16 -12.10 -2.99 10.99
C GLY A 16 -12.13 -2.25 12.33
N ALA A 17 -11.29 -1.20 12.47
CA ALA A 17 -11.27 -0.35 13.66
C ALA A 17 -12.65 0.23 13.98
N VAL A 18 -13.33 0.80 12.98
CA VAL A 18 -14.63 1.45 13.16
C VAL A 18 -15.74 0.44 13.44
N ARG A 19 -15.80 -0.66 12.69
CA ARG A 19 -16.92 -1.62 12.72
C ARG A 19 -16.75 -2.73 13.74
N HIS A 20 -15.51 -3.20 13.99
CA HIS A 20 -15.21 -4.39 14.78
C HIS A 20 -14.34 -4.10 16.01
N LYS A 21 -13.75 -2.90 16.12
CA LYS A 21 -12.72 -2.54 17.11
C LYS A 21 -11.43 -3.37 16.97
N GLY A 22 -11.20 -3.95 15.80
CA GLY A 22 -10.10 -4.83 15.49
C GLY A 22 -10.19 -5.32 14.06
N PHE A 23 -9.54 -6.44 13.77
CA PHE A 23 -9.59 -7.03 12.43
C PHE A 23 -11.01 -7.36 11.98
N ILE A 24 -11.27 -7.15 10.71
CA ILE A 24 -12.40 -7.79 10.05
C ILE A 24 -12.08 -9.30 10.01
N PRO A 25 -13.01 -10.20 10.46
CA PRO A 25 -12.69 -11.63 10.65
C PRO A 25 -12.18 -12.38 9.41
N TRP A 26 -12.25 -11.79 8.25
CA TRP A 26 -11.77 -12.35 6.97
C TRP A 26 -10.77 -11.46 6.27
N ASP A 27 -10.18 -10.51 6.98
CA ASP A 27 -9.10 -9.65 6.47
C ASP A 27 -7.74 -10.22 6.89
N ASP A 28 -6.74 -10.12 6.04
CA ASP A 28 -5.45 -10.80 6.18
C ASP A 28 -4.26 -9.81 6.23
N ASP A 29 -4.51 -8.50 6.23
CA ASP A 29 -3.45 -7.50 6.21
C ASP A 29 -3.74 -6.29 7.12
N ILE A 30 -2.70 -5.51 7.35
CA ILE A 30 -2.74 -4.21 8.04
C ILE A 30 -2.21 -3.17 7.07
N ASP A 31 -3.02 -2.14 6.87
CA ASP A 31 -2.72 -1.04 5.98
C ASP A 31 -2.64 0.27 6.74
N VAL A 32 -1.56 1.02 6.53
CA VAL A 32 -1.44 2.40 6.99
C VAL A 32 -1.05 3.32 5.84
N ARG A 33 -1.42 4.57 5.94
CA ARG A 33 -1.18 5.58 4.93
C ARG A 33 -0.57 6.83 5.53
N MET A 34 0.41 7.41 4.82
CA MET A 34 1.13 8.62 5.23
C MET A 34 1.22 9.62 4.09
N LEU A 35 1.18 10.91 4.37
CA LEU A 35 1.60 11.91 3.38
C LEU A 35 3.08 11.71 3.02
N ARG A 36 3.49 12.11 1.80
CA ARG A 36 4.84 11.86 1.28
C ARG A 36 5.95 12.33 2.21
N ASP A 37 5.85 13.52 2.76
CA ASP A 37 6.88 14.09 3.61
C ASP A 37 7.04 13.29 4.93
N ASP A 38 5.94 12.87 5.53
CA ASP A 38 5.96 12.05 6.74
C ASP A 38 6.44 10.63 6.43
N TYR A 39 6.04 10.06 5.29
CA TYR A 39 6.55 8.77 4.81
C TYR A 39 8.07 8.78 4.58
N GLU A 40 8.64 9.82 3.99
CA GLU A 40 10.10 9.88 3.77
C GLU A 40 10.86 9.99 5.10
N LYS A 41 10.35 10.76 6.08
CA LYS A 41 10.90 10.79 7.45
C LYS A 41 10.80 9.41 8.10
N PHE A 42 9.64 8.78 8.04
CA PHE A 42 9.42 7.43 8.55
C PHE A 42 10.40 6.43 7.94
N CYS A 43 10.64 6.46 6.62
CA CYS A 43 11.62 5.59 5.97
C CYS A 43 13.03 5.72 6.56
N VAL A 44 13.45 6.92 6.96
CA VAL A 44 14.77 7.16 7.57
C VAL A 44 14.84 6.56 8.97
N VAL A 45 13.78 6.75 9.77
CA VAL A 45 13.69 6.24 11.15
C VAL A 45 13.55 4.72 11.16
N ALA A 46 12.66 4.17 10.35
CA ALA A 46 12.40 2.73 10.29
C ALA A 46 13.65 1.92 9.92
N ASN A 47 14.51 2.44 9.03
CA ASN A 47 15.77 1.77 8.71
C ASN A 47 16.77 1.69 9.87
N LYS A 48 16.60 2.50 10.94
CA LYS A 48 17.55 2.60 12.04
C LYS A 48 17.02 2.06 13.36
N GLU A 49 15.73 2.20 13.60
CA GLU A 49 15.13 2.04 14.93
C GLU A 49 14.18 0.84 15.04
N LEU A 50 13.87 0.14 13.94
CA LEU A 50 13.07 -1.08 14.03
C LEU A 50 13.83 -2.16 14.81
N PRO A 51 13.12 -2.96 15.64
CA PRO A 51 13.70 -4.12 16.31
C PRO A 51 14.35 -5.07 15.32
N GLU A 52 15.38 -5.81 15.78
CA GLU A 52 16.08 -6.81 14.96
C GLU A 52 15.16 -7.91 14.41
N THR A 53 14.03 -8.16 15.08
CA THR A 53 12.99 -9.10 14.64
C THR A 53 12.17 -8.59 13.46
N MET A 54 12.31 -7.32 13.10
CA MET A 54 11.58 -6.70 12.01
C MET A 54 12.50 -6.28 10.86
N PHE A 55 11.94 -6.15 9.67
CA PHE A 55 12.63 -5.68 8.47
C PHE A 55 11.81 -4.63 7.76
N PHE A 56 12.38 -3.44 7.59
CA PHE A 56 11.78 -2.40 6.77
C PHE A 56 12.11 -2.66 5.31
N GLN A 57 11.09 -2.97 4.52
CA GLN A 57 11.23 -3.35 3.11
C GLN A 57 10.74 -2.24 2.18
N ASN A 58 11.58 -1.84 1.25
CA ASN A 58 11.23 -1.01 0.10
C ASN A 58 12.17 -1.29 -1.09
N TYR A 59 11.90 -0.71 -2.26
CA TYR A 59 12.69 -0.94 -3.48
C TYR A 59 14.15 -0.43 -3.39
N LYS A 60 14.50 0.37 -2.37
CA LYS A 60 15.87 0.90 -2.18
C LYS A 60 16.75 -0.08 -1.39
N ASN A 61 16.16 -0.75 -0.38
CA ASN A 61 16.90 -1.65 0.51
C ASN A 61 16.72 -3.14 0.18
N ASP A 62 15.63 -3.52 -0.52
CA ASP A 62 15.41 -4.88 -1.00
C ASP A 62 15.30 -4.90 -2.53
N LYS A 63 16.35 -5.40 -3.19
CA LYS A 63 16.44 -5.41 -4.66
C LYS A 63 15.39 -6.30 -5.34
N GLY A 64 14.84 -7.25 -4.64
CA GLY A 64 13.76 -8.12 -5.11
C GLY A 64 12.42 -7.42 -5.15
N TYR A 65 12.19 -6.51 -4.22
CA TYR A 65 10.93 -5.83 -3.98
C TYR A 65 10.55 -4.88 -5.13
N PRO A 66 9.39 -5.07 -5.78
CA PRO A 66 9.07 -4.32 -7.01
C PRO A 66 8.22 -3.07 -6.79
N TRP A 67 7.61 -2.90 -5.62
CA TRP A 67 6.61 -1.84 -5.41
C TRP A 67 7.21 -0.51 -4.94
N MET A 68 6.43 0.58 -5.11
CA MET A 68 6.80 1.95 -4.76
C MET A 68 6.31 2.37 -3.34
N TYR A 69 5.75 1.46 -2.58
CA TYR A 69 5.38 1.62 -1.18
C TYR A 69 6.26 0.73 -0.31
N SER A 70 6.14 0.83 1.00
CA SER A 70 6.97 0.05 1.92
C SER A 70 6.16 -0.98 2.69
N LYS A 71 6.87 -1.96 3.25
CA LYS A 71 6.34 -2.91 4.22
C LYS A 71 7.23 -2.94 5.46
N ILE A 72 6.63 -3.22 6.62
CA ILE A 72 7.36 -3.75 7.76
C ILE A 72 7.07 -5.25 7.79
N ARG A 73 8.13 -6.06 7.78
CA ARG A 73 8.02 -7.51 7.81
C ARG A 73 8.56 -8.09 9.10
N MET A 74 7.93 -9.15 9.57
CA MET A 74 8.41 -9.94 10.70
C MET A 74 9.38 -11.01 10.20
N LYS A 75 10.66 -10.92 10.60
CA LYS A 75 11.70 -11.89 10.23
C LYS A 75 11.41 -13.25 10.86
N GLY A 76 11.83 -14.31 10.19
CA GLY A 76 11.61 -15.68 10.64
C GLY A 76 10.21 -16.22 10.37
N THR A 77 9.33 -15.42 9.80
CA THR A 77 8.00 -15.83 9.34
C THR A 77 7.92 -15.84 7.82
N LYS A 78 6.86 -16.40 7.23
CA LYS A 78 6.61 -16.39 5.78
C LYS A 78 5.15 -16.07 5.45
N ALA A 79 4.96 -15.21 4.47
CA ALA A 79 3.68 -14.88 3.85
C ALA A 79 3.92 -14.56 2.37
N VAL A 80 3.96 -15.60 1.54
CA VAL A 80 4.36 -15.54 0.12
C VAL A 80 3.12 -15.64 -0.75
N ARG A 81 2.86 -14.63 -1.58
CA ARG A 81 1.75 -14.63 -2.53
C ARG A 81 2.19 -15.18 -3.90
N ILE A 82 1.25 -15.70 -4.69
CA ILE A 82 1.48 -16.25 -6.03
C ILE A 82 2.34 -15.30 -6.88
N GLY A 83 3.40 -15.84 -7.48
CA GLY A 83 4.34 -15.09 -8.33
C GLY A 83 5.37 -14.27 -7.56
N GLN A 84 5.26 -14.14 -6.25
CA GLN A 84 6.29 -13.53 -5.39
C GLN A 84 7.37 -14.52 -4.98
N ASP A 85 7.07 -15.81 -4.94
CA ASP A 85 7.98 -16.92 -4.68
C ASP A 85 9.20 -16.97 -5.64
N ARG A 86 9.13 -16.25 -6.76
CA ARG A 86 10.21 -16.11 -7.75
C ARG A 86 11.03 -14.83 -7.59
N LEU A 87 10.73 -14.03 -6.59
CA LEU A 87 11.45 -12.80 -6.30
C LEU A 87 12.41 -13.06 -5.15
N ASN A 88 13.66 -12.65 -5.31
CA ASN A 88 14.63 -12.73 -4.22
C ASN A 88 14.46 -11.52 -3.31
N MET A 89 13.53 -11.61 -2.38
CA MET A 89 13.16 -10.54 -1.43
C MET A 89 12.79 -11.15 -0.09
N GLU A 90 12.71 -10.30 0.95
CA GLU A 90 12.18 -10.70 2.26
C GLU A 90 10.69 -11.07 2.15
N GLU A 91 10.28 -12.18 2.81
CA GLU A 91 8.97 -12.82 2.63
C GLU A 91 8.14 -12.93 3.91
N GLY A 92 8.60 -12.36 5.03
CA GLY A 92 7.90 -12.42 6.32
C GLY A 92 6.48 -11.84 6.30
N ILE A 93 5.68 -12.16 7.31
CA ILE A 93 4.38 -11.53 7.57
C ILE A 93 4.58 -10.01 7.62
N TYR A 94 3.62 -9.25 7.13
CA TYR A 94 3.83 -7.82 6.88
C TYR A 94 2.62 -6.95 7.18
N MET A 95 2.91 -5.68 7.38
CA MET A 95 1.96 -4.56 7.25
C MET A 95 2.40 -3.65 6.09
N ASP A 96 1.43 -3.07 5.41
CA ASP A 96 1.67 -2.19 4.27
C ASP A 96 1.66 -0.72 4.68
N ILE A 97 2.59 0.07 4.11
CA ILE A 97 2.74 1.50 4.38
C ILE A 97 2.73 2.25 3.06
N PHE A 98 1.62 2.94 2.80
CA PHE A 98 1.38 3.62 1.54
C PHE A 98 1.71 5.11 1.63
N PRO A 99 2.62 5.61 0.78
CA PRO A 99 2.80 7.05 0.64
C PRO A 99 1.67 7.69 -0.15
N CYS A 100 1.22 8.87 0.27
CA CYS A 100 0.29 9.72 -0.46
C CYS A 100 1.01 10.91 -1.09
N ASP A 101 0.86 11.02 -2.38
CA ASP A 101 1.46 12.05 -3.23
C ASP A 101 0.37 13.02 -3.72
N GLY A 102 0.75 14.25 -4.04
CA GLY A 102 -0.17 15.24 -4.57
C GLY A 102 -0.81 14.79 -5.90
N VAL A 103 -2.13 14.91 -5.98
CA VAL A 103 -2.90 14.68 -7.22
C VAL A 103 -3.23 16.02 -7.85
N PRO A 104 -2.82 16.27 -9.11
CA PRO A 104 -3.07 17.57 -9.75
C PRO A 104 -4.56 17.90 -9.87
N ASP A 105 -4.94 19.12 -9.56
CA ASP A 105 -6.34 19.58 -9.66
C ASP A 105 -6.82 19.67 -11.12
N ASP A 106 -5.94 20.03 -12.05
CA ASP A 106 -6.26 20.10 -13.48
C ASP A 106 -6.53 18.71 -14.05
N ASN A 107 -7.68 18.52 -14.68
CA ASN A 107 -8.13 17.22 -15.18
C ASN A 107 -7.22 16.63 -16.29
N LYS A 108 -6.62 17.47 -17.15
CA LYS A 108 -5.72 16.96 -18.21
C LYS A 108 -4.38 16.49 -17.60
N LYS A 109 -3.84 17.28 -16.65
CA LYS A 109 -2.63 16.92 -15.91
C LYS A 109 -2.87 15.66 -15.08
N LYS A 110 -4.00 15.56 -14.37
CA LYS A 110 -4.42 14.40 -13.58
C LYS A 110 -4.48 13.11 -14.44
N LYS A 111 -5.18 13.15 -15.57
CA LYS A 111 -5.27 11.99 -16.48
C LYS A 111 -3.89 11.56 -16.98
N LYS A 112 -3.03 12.52 -17.39
CA LYS A 112 -1.66 12.22 -17.82
C LYS A 112 -0.83 11.61 -16.69
N HIS A 113 -0.92 12.18 -15.49
CA HIS A 113 -0.20 11.71 -14.30
C HIS A 113 -0.59 10.25 -13.95
N ASN A 114 -1.88 9.98 -13.83
CA ASN A 114 -2.40 8.64 -13.53
C ASN A 114 -2.07 7.62 -14.62
N ARG A 115 -2.10 8.02 -15.89
CA ARG A 115 -1.69 7.14 -17.00
C ARG A 115 -0.22 6.72 -16.88
N LEU A 116 0.69 7.67 -16.56
CA LEU A 116 2.11 7.36 -16.38
C LEU A 116 2.32 6.47 -15.15
N ALA A 117 1.68 6.78 -14.02
CA ALA A 117 1.73 5.96 -12.81
C ALA A 117 1.26 4.52 -13.08
N LYS A 118 0.16 4.35 -13.82
CA LYS A 118 -0.34 3.03 -14.22
C LYS A 118 0.64 2.27 -15.12
N ILE A 119 1.32 2.95 -16.04
CA ILE A 119 2.35 2.33 -16.90
C ILE A 119 3.52 1.86 -16.04
N TYR A 120 4.07 2.72 -15.18
CA TYR A 120 5.21 2.37 -14.34
C TYR A 120 4.89 1.22 -13.41
N ARG A 121 3.72 1.23 -12.77
CA ARG A 121 3.26 0.12 -11.94
C ARG A 121 3.18 -1.19 -12.72
N LYS A 122 2.62 -1.19 -13.93
CA LYS A 122 2.55 -2.39 -14.75
C LYS A 122 3.93 -2.94 -15.11
N ILE A 123 4.91 -2.06 -15.38
CA ILE A 123 6.28 -2.47 -15.67
C ILE A 123 6.91 -3.10 -14.41
N LEU A 124 6.72 -2.51 -13.24
CA LEU A 124 7.24 -3.06 -11.98
C LEU A 124 6.59 -4.40 -11.64
N TYR A 125 5.28 -4.54 -11.89
CA TYR A 125 4.53 -5.77 -11.68
C TYR A 125 4.91 -6.90 -12.66
N ALA A 126 5.54 -6.59 -13.79
CA ALA A 126 5.74 -7.56 -14.88
C ALA A 126 6.44 -8.86 -14.46
N ARG A 127 7.37 -8.79 -13.47
CA ARG A 127 8.05 -9.99 -12.96
C ARG A 127 7.10 -10.92 -12.21
N ILE A 128 6.14 -10.38 -11.48
CA ILE A 128 5.08 -11.17 -10.83
C ILE A 128 4.10 -11.67 -11.89
N GLY A 129 3.61 -10.77 -12.73
CA GLY A 129 2.65 -11.08 -13.79
C GLY A 129 3.10 -12.22 -14.70
N LYS A 130 4.41 -12.32 -14.98
CA LYS A 130 4.98 -13.42 -15.77
C LYS A 130 4.74 -14.79 -15.15
N TYR A 131 4.70 -14.89 -13.83
CA TYR A 131 4.56 -16.16 -13.10
C TYR A 131 3.15 -16.39 -12.56
N SER A 132 2.34 -15.32 -12.45
CA SER A 132 0.97 -15.39 -11.94
C SER A 132 -0.12 -15.46 -13.04
N CYS A 133 0.26 -15.50 -14.33
CA CYS A 133 -0.68 -15.61 -15.42
C CYS A 133 -0.76 -17.05 -15.98
N ASP A 134 -1.98 -17.51 -16.31
CA ASP A 134 -2.24 -18.83 -16.86
C ASP A 134 -2.02 -18.90 -18.37
N LYS A 135 -2.23 -17.76 -19.06
CA LYS A 135 -2.23 -17.74 -20.53
C LYS A 135 -0.83 -17.47 -21.07
N TRP A 136 -0.38 -18.30 -22.02
CA TRP A 136 0.94 -18.20 -22.63
C TRP A 136 1.26 -16.85 -23.26
N TYR A 137 0.28 -16.21 -23.91
CA TYR A 137 0.47 -14.89 -24.55
C TYR A 137 0.61 -13.76 -23.52
N GLU A 138 -0.05 -13.86 -22.36
CA GLU A 138 0.15 -12.93 -21.24
C GLU A 138 1.56 -13.09 -20.68
N ARG A 139 2.04 -14.35 -20.54
CA ARG A 139 3.40 -14.63 -20.10
C ARG A 139 4.45 -14.06 -21.06
N LEU A 140 4.21 -14.19 -22.38
CA LEU A 140 5.08 -13.58 -23.38
C LEU A 140 5.08 -12.05 -23.26
N TRP A 141 3.90 -11.44 -23.15
CA TRP A 141 3.77 -10.00 -22.95
C TRP A 141 4.55 -9.50 -21.72
N TRP A 142 4.35 -10.13 -20.56
CA TRP A 142 5.08 -9.78 -19.34
C TRP A 142 6.58 -10.00 -19.48
N SER A 143 7.01 -11.02 -20.21
CA SER A 143 8.44 -11.28 -20.47
C SER A 143 9.06 -10.17 -21.29
N LEU A 144 8.37 -9.64 -22.29
CA LEU A 144 8.81 -8.48 -23.07
C LEU A 144 8.90 -7.21 -22.20
N VAL A 145 7.89 -6.99 -21.34
CA VAL A 145 7.89 -5.83 -20.45
C VAL A 145 9.02 -5.91 -19.39
N CYS A 146 9.42 -7.11 -18.97
CA CYS A 146 10.54 -7.32 -18.02
C CYS A 146 11.90 -6.86 -18.55
N VAL A 147 12.07 -6.62 -19.85
CA VAL A 147 13.31 -6.09 -20.43
C VAL A 147 13.59 -4.65 -19.98
N ILE A 148 12.54 -3.91 -19.63
CA ILE A 148 12.68 -2.53 -19.15
C ILE A 148 13.35 -2.53 -17.77
N PRO A 149 14.51 -1.85 -17.60
CA PRO A 149 15.22 -1.81 -16.32
C PRO A 149 14.37 -1.16 -15.22
N ARG A 150 14.19 -1.86 -14.08
CA ARG A 150 13.45 -1.32 -12.93
C ARG A 150 14.06 -0.01 -12.40
N SER A 151 15.38 0.09 -12.38
CA SER A 151 16.09 1.31 -11.96
C SER A 151 15.65 2.55 -12.75
N TYR A 152 15.44 2.40 -14.06
CA TYR A 152 14.89 3.45 -14.89
C TYR A 152 13.46 3.80 -14.46
N VAL A 153 12.62 2.79 -14.23
CA VAL A 153 11.22 2.99 -13.83
C VAL A 153 11.13 3.67 -12.46
N TYR A 154 11.90 3.22 -11.47
CA TYR A 154 11.98 3.88 -10.16
C TYR A 154 12.38 5.34 -10.28
N LYS A 155 13.42 5.65 -11.06
CA LYS A 155 13.86 7.03 -11.29
C LYS A 155 12.76 7.90 -11.93
N GLN A 156 11.99 7.35 -12.88
CA GLN A 156 10.88 8.09 -13.49
C GLN A 156 9.69 8.23 -12.54
N SER A 157 9.41 7.21 -11.75
CA SER A 157 8.36 7.25 -10.71
C SER A 157 8.70 8.27 -9.63
N ASP A 158 9.95 8.32 -9.15
CA ASP A 158 10.40 9.33 -8.18
C ASP A 158 10.25 10.76 -8.72
N LYS A 159 10.53 10.97 -10.02
CA LYS A 159 10.27 12.27 -10.66
C LYS A 159 8.78 12.59 -10.77
N LEU A 160 7.96 11.57 -10.98
CA LEU A 160 6.52 11.73 -11.13
C LEU A 160 5.88 12.11 -9.78
N VAL A 161 6.26 11.45 -8.69
CA VAL A 161 5.74 11.75 -7.33
C VAL A 161 6.18 13.13 -6.85
N LYS A 162 7.42 13.54 -7.12
CA LYS A 162 7.94 14.86 -6.75
C LYS A 162 7.38 16.01 -7.58
N LYS A 163 6.66 15.73 -8.64
CA LYS A 163 6.13 16.77 -9.54
C LYS A 163 4.97 17.56 -8.92
N TYR A 164 4.19 16.91 -8.08
CA TYR A 164 3.06 17.50 -7.39
C TYR A 164 3.20 17.15 -5.92
N THR A 165 3.39 18.16 -5.08
CA THR A 165 3.50 17.98 -3.64
C THR A 165 2.10 18.00 -3.02
N GLU A 166 1.92 17.24 -1.94
CA GLU A 166 0.70 17.22 -1.15
C GLU A 166 0.30 18.61 -0.63
N HIS A 167 1.27 19.48 -0.36
CA HIS A 167 1.02 20.85 0.13
C HIS A 167 0.30 21.76 -0.88
N ASN A 168 0.46 21.46 -2.18
CA ASN A 168 -0.09 22.28 -3.26
C ASN A 168 -1.31 21.66 -3.94
N CYS A 169 -1.78 20.53 -3.44
CA CYS A 169 -2.90 19.79 -4.02
C CYS A 169 -4.03 19.64 -3.02
N LYS A 170 -5.28 19.84 -3.48
CA LYS A 170 -6.48 19.58 -2.67
C LYS A 170 -6.66 18.09 -2.36
N ARG A 171 -6.11 17.25 -3.20
CA ARG A 171 -6.24 15.81 -3.11
C ARG A 171 -4.88 15.12 -3.19
N VAL A 172 -4.79 13.99 -2.52
CA VAL A 172 -3.60 13.13 -2.47
C VAL A 172 -3.97 11.70 -2.79
N GLY A 173 -2.99 10.90 -3.23
CA GLY A 173 -3.22 9.49 -3.51
C GLY A 173 -1.92 8.73 -3.69
N THR A 174 -1.95 7.43 -3.51
CA THR A 174 -0.78 6.58 -3.70
C THR A 174 -0.52 6.35 -5.19
N ILE A 175 0.49 7.03 -5.70
CA ILE A 175 0.90 6.89 -7.09
C ILE A 175 1.56 5.52 -7.28
N GLY A 176 0.98 4.73 -8.16
CA GLY A 176 1.49 3.38 -8.41
C GLY A 176 0.76 2.27 -7.67
N TRP A 177 -0.21 2.58 -6.82
CA TRP A 177 -1.12 1.60 -6.24
C TRP A 177 -2.52 1.65 -6.88
N HIS A 178 -3.24 0.55 -6.80
CA HIS A 178 -4.42 0.29 -7.64
C HIS A 178 -5.75 0.74 -7.05
N GLU A 179 -5.82 0.95 -5.75
CA GLU A 179 -7.07 0.87 -5.00
C GLU A 179 -7.70 2.22 -4.61
N LEU A 180 -7.38 3.26 -5.34
CA LEU A 180 -8.21 4.46 -5.20
C LEU A 180 -9.57 4.19 -5.84
N PRO A 181 -10.68 4.52 -5.15
CA PRO A 181 -12.03 4.37 -5.70
C PRO A 181 -12.20 5.07 -7.03
N ASP A 182 -11.41 6.12 -7.24
CA ASP A 182 -11.33 6.82 -8.50
C ASP A 182 -9.94 7.45 -8.72
N VAL A 183 -9.75 8.05 -9.89
CA VAL A 183 -8.52 8.74 -10.26
C VAL A 183 -8.31 10.08 -9.53
N ASN A 184 -9.24 10.49 -8.66
CA ASN A 184 -9.20 11.79 -8.02
C ASN A 184 -8.39 11.77 -6.71
N GLY A 185 -8.26 10.63 -6.06
CA GLY A 185 -7.60 10.52 -4.77
C GLY A 185 -8.44 11.04 -3.61
N PHE A 186 -7.89 10.97 -2.41
CA PHE A 186 -8.50 11.40 -1.15
C PHE A 186 -8.38 12.92 -0.95
N LEU A 187 -9.27 13.50 -0.17
CA LEU A 187 -9.10 14.88 0.30
C LEU A 187 -7.87 14.97 1.21
N ASN A 188 -7.04 15.97 1.01
CA ASN A 188 -5.83 16.15 1.83
C ASN A 188 -6.16 16.37 3.31
N GLY A 189 -7.32 16.98 3.62
CA GLY A 189 -7.80 17.17 4.98
C GLY A 189 -7.92 15.89 5.82
N TYR A 190 -8.15 14.73 5.20
CA TYR A 190 -8.19 13.45 5.89
C TYR A 190 -6.86 13.06 6.56
N PHE A 191 -5.75 13.65 6.13
CA PHE A 191 -4.41 13.37 6.65
C PHE A 191 -3.88 14.43 7.61
N THR A 192 -4.58 15.55 7.74
CA THR A 192 -4.16 16.69 8.56
C THR A 192 -5.05 16.91 9.78
N ASP A 193 -6.33 16.56 9.70
CA ASP A 193 -7.27 16.60 10.81
C ASP A 193 -7.56 15.18 11.28
N LEU A 194 -6.87 14.77 12.38
CA LEU A 194 -6.83 13.40 12.86
C LEU A 194 -7.64 13.24 14.15
N THR A 195 -8.08 12.02 14.39
CA THR A 195 -8.63 11.53 15.65
C THR A 195 -8.01 10.18 15.96
N GLU A 196 -8.29 9.63 17.13
CA GLU A 196 -7.90 8.28 17.49
C GLU A 196 -9.09 7.34 17.41
N VAL A 197 -8.85 6.10 16.96
CA VAL A 197 -9.80 4.99 16.94
C VAL A 197 -9.17 3.77 17.58
N GLU A 198 -10.01 2.96 18.22
CA GLU A 198 -9.58 1.71 18.83
C GLU A 198 -9.42 0.62 17.76
N PHE A 199 -8.28 -0.11 17.82
CA PHE A 199 -8.02 -1.31 17.04
C PHE A 199 -7.24 -2.31 17.89
N GLU A 200 -7.79 -3.51 18.12
CA GLU A 200 -7.20 -4.57 18.96
C GLU A 200 -6.77 -4.06 20.36
N GLY A 201 -7.61 -3.25 21.00
CA GLY A 201 -7.36 -2.71 22.35
C GLY A 201 -6.33 -1.58 22.42
N HIS A 202 -5.85 -1.07 21.30
CA HIS A 202 -4.91 0.05 21.21
C HIS A 202 -5.51 1.21 20.42
N MET A 203 -5.02 2.42 20.66
CA MET A 203 -5.48 3.63 19.98
C MET A 203 -4.54 3.98 18.81
N PHE A 204 -5.13 4.21 17.62
CA PHE A 204 -4.40 4.54 16.38
C PHE A 204 -5.02 5.74 15.69
N TYR A 205 -4.23 6.47 14.92
CA TYR A 205 -4.72 7.62 14.17
C TYR A 205 -5.61 7.23 13.00
N ALA A 206 -6.68 7.98 12.85
CA ALA A 206 -7.62 7.93 11.75
C ALA A 206 -7.98 9.36 11.30
N PRO A 207 -8.53 9.56 10.10
CA PRO A 207 -9.14 10.83 9.74
C PRO A 207 -10.23 11.19 10.76
N ARG A 208 -10.34 12.46 11.19
CA ARG A 208 -11.46 12.88 12.03
C ARG A 208 -12.79 12.62 11.33
N ASP A 209 -12.86 12.88 10.05
CA ASP A 209 -13.99 12.50 9.18
C ASP A 209 -13.75 11.10 8.58
N TRP A 210 -13.63 10.09 9.46
CA TRP A 210 -13.48 8.69 9.04
C TRP A 210 -14.72 8.18 8.29
N ASP A 211 -15.91 8.70 8.60
CA ASP A 211 -17.14 8.33 7.90
C ASP A 211 -17.11 8.78 6.44
N GLY A 212 -16.72 10.03 6.17
CA GLY A 212 -16.52 10.53 4.82
C GLY A 212 -15.42 9.77 4.08
N PHE A 213 -14.32 9.44 4.76
CA PHE A 213 -13.21 8.64 4.19
C PHE A 213 -13.68 7.23 3.80
N LEU A 214 -14.37 6.52 4.70
CA LEU A 214 -14.88 5.17 4.46
C LEU A 214 -16.01 5.16 3.42
N THR A 215 -16.90 6.15 3.47
CA THR A 215 -17.94 6.32 2.44
C THR A 215 -17.33 6.52 1.06
N TYR A 216 -16.25 7.30 0.95
CA TYR A 216 -15.54 7.50 -0.32
C TYR A 216 -14.85 6.20 -0.79
N SER A 217 -14.27 5.42 0.14
CA SER A 217 -13.51 4.21 -0.17
C SER A 217 -14.38 3.01 -0.52
N PHE A 218 -15.48 2.81 0.22
CA PHE A 218 -16.29 1.59 0.17
C PHE A 218 -17.76 1.82 -0.22
N GLY A 219 -18.18 3.08 -0.33
CA GLY A 219 -19.58 3.43 -0.57
C GLY A 219 -20.36 3.67 0.73
N LYS A 220 -21.60 4.15 0.61
CA LYS A 220 -22.43 4.55 1.75
C LYS A 220 -22.83 3.39 2.67
N ASP A 221 -22.82 2.19 2.14
CA ASP A 221 -23.25 0.98 2.87
C ASP A 221 -22.08 0.23 3.52
N TYR A 222 -20.92 0.86 3.70
CA TYR A 222 -19.69 0.23 4.21
C TYR A 222 -19.85 -0.42 5.59
N MET A 223 -20.80 0.05 6.42
CA MET A 223 -21.10 -0.56 7.71
C MET A 223 -21.88 -1.88 7.58
N GLN A 224 -22.52 -2.15 6.45
CA GLN A 224 -23.21 -3.41 6.23
C GLN A 224 -22.21 -4.54 5.97
N LEU A 225 -22.50 -5.70 6.56
CA LEU A 225 -21.66 -6.88 6.30
C LEU A 225 -21.94 -7.39 4.89
N PRO A 226 -20.89 -7.67 4.10
CA PRO A 226 -21.10 -8.29 2.80
C PRO A 226 -21.75 -9.69 2.95
N PRO A 227 -22.39 -10.21 1.89
CA PRO A 227 -22.86 -11.61 1.88
C PRO A 227 -21.75 -12.59 2.26
N VAL A 228 -22.12 -13.70 2.92
CA VAL A 228 -21.16 -14.67 3.46
C VAL A 228 -20.19 -15.18 2.36
N GLU A 229 -20.70 -15.37 1.17
CA GLU A 229 -19.94 -15.85 -0.01
C GLU A 229 -18.86 -14.88 -0.46
N GLN A 230 -18.95 -13.61 -0.07
CA GLN A 230 -17.99 -12.55 -0.40
C GLN A 230 -16.96 -12.28 0.71
N ARG A 231 -17.13 -12.90 1.91
CA ARG A 231 -16.27 -12.64 3.07
C ARG A 231 -14.95 -13.38 3.02
N PHE A 232 -14.91 -14.53 2.36
CA PHE A 232 -13.72 -15.36 2.32
C PHE A 232 -13.15 -15.32 0.90
N LYS A 233 -12.12 -14.50 0.73
CA LYS A 233 -11.32 -14.48 -0.50
C LYS A 233 -10.03 -15.24 -0.24
N ASP A 234 -9.64 -16.09 -1.18
CA ASP A 234 -8.30 -16.67 -1.18
C ASP A 234 -7.28 -15.54 -1.27
N PRO A 235 -6.40 -15.34 -0.26
CA PRO A 235 -5.36 -14.32 -0.30
C PRO A 235 -4.29 -14.61 -1.35
N GLY A 236 -4.36 -15.75 -2.04
CA GLY A 236 -3.37 -16.18 -3.01
C GLY A 236 -2.01 -16.50 -2.37
N LEU A 237 -2.01 -16.94 -1.12
CA LEU A 237 -0.79 -17.40 -0.43
C LEU A 237 -0.37 -18.77 -0.94
N VAL A 238 0.88 -18.90 -1.37
CA VAL A 238 1.51 -20.17 -1.74
C VAL A 238 2.35 -20.77 -0.61
N GLU A 239 2.80 -19.93 0.32
CA GLU A 239 3.51 -20.33 1.52
C GLU A 239 3.13 -19.43 2.69
N PHE A 240 2.80 -20.03 3.84
CA PHE A 240 2.54 -19.31 5.08
C PHE A 240 3.17 -20.07 6.26
N ASN A 241 3.96 -19.35 7.07
CA ASN A 241 4.58 -19.89 8.27
C ASN A 241 4.75 -18.79 9.32
N LEU A 242 4.27 -19.05 10.53
CA LEU A 242 4.42 -18.13 11.68
C LEU A 242 5.85 -18.11 12.25
N GLY A 243 6.71 -19.09 11.87
CA GLY A 243 8.01 -19.28 12.46
C GLY A 243 7.96 -19.98 13.82
N ASP A 244 9.14 -20.18 14.41
CA ASP A 244 9.28 -20.92 15.68
C ASP A 244 9.02 -20.06 16.92
N ASN A 245 8.62 -18.80 16.74
CA ASN A 245 8.45 -17.82 17.83
C ASN A 245 7.00 -17.62 18.28
N PHE A 246 6.07 -18.48 17.85
CA PHE A 246 4.65 -18.48 18.22
C PHE A 246 4.19 -19.84 18.72
#